data_564ffa87aeed6536f75136e6353254b6
#
_entry.id   564ffa87aeed6536f75136e6353254b6
#
_cell.length_a   1.000
_cell.length_b   1.000
_cell.length_c   1.000
_cell.angle_alpha   90.00
_cell.angle_beta   90.00
_cell.angle_gamma   90.00
#
_symmetry.space_group_name_H-M   'P 1'
#
loop_
_entity.id
_entity.type
_entity.pdbx_description
1 polymer ?
#
loop_
_entity_poly.entity_id
_entity_poly.type
_entity_poly.pdbx_seq_one_letter_code
_entity_poly.pdbx_strand_id
1 'polypeptide(L)'
;MKKLFGKTFYSLLIPAVLLLSFTKITDRPNFSGDWKLDESKSELGDFGGRVARSLKVEQKDNAITITRTTPGFNGGDPVTSSVTLSYDGKVTESEGFGGSKRKSTAKWSDDGSTLTVDNTTSFERDGQTSEFKSTETWTTKDGLLSIVSHSNSPRGESTTKAIYTH
;
A
#
# COMPACT_ATOMS: atom_id res chain seq x y z
N MET A 1 -44.78 35.42 -63.23
CA MET A 1 -43.76 34.37 -63.14
C MET A 1 -42.97 34.57 -61.89
N LYS A 2 -43.26 33.82 -60.78
CA LYS A 2 -42.50 33.87 -59.50
C LYS A 2 -41.76 32.54 -59.35
N LYS A 3 -40.44 32.60 -59.37
CA LYS A 3 -39.55 31.43 -59.12
C LYS A 3 -39.46 31.22 -57.62
N LEU A 4 -39.90 30.07 -57.15
CA LEU A 4 -39.65 29.59 -55.78
C LEU A 4 -38.19 29.04 -55.71
N PHE A 5 -37.37 29.61 -54.86
CA PHE A 5 -36.07 29.04 -54.43
C PHE A 5 -36.31 28.05 -53.30
N GLY A 6 -36.13 26.78 -53.58
CA GLY A 6 -36.08 25.73 -52.58
C GLY A 6 -34.80 25.81 -51.76
N LYS A 7 -34.91 25.99 -50.43
CA LYS A 7 -33.77 25.86 -49.47
C LYS A 7 -33.62 24.40 -49.11
N THR A 8 -32.53 23.79 -49.62
CA THR A 8 -32.14 22.44 -49.24
C THR A 8 -31.43 22.53 -47.87
N PHE A 9 -32.06 22.00 -46.84
CA PHE A 9 -31.44 21.83 -45.50
C PHE A 9 -30.58 20.56 -45.52
N TYR A 10 -29.25 20.72 -45.53
CA TYR A 10 -28.32 19.62 -45.25
C TYR A 10 -28.29 19.39 -43.75
N SER A 11 -28.96 18.34 -43.29
CA SER A 11 -28.85 17.84 -41.91
C SER A 11 -27.49 17.15 -41.76
N LEU A 12 -26.58 17.80 -41.06
CA LEU A 12 -25.26 17.22 -40.69
C LEU A 12 -25.50 16.23 -39.53
N LEU A 13 -25.62 14.96 -39.86
CA LEU A 13 -25.57 13.88 -38.88
C LEU A 13 -24.13 13.73 -38.36
N ILE A 14 -23.83 14.26 -37.19
CA ILE A 14 -22.57 14.01 -36.48
C ILE A 14 -22.69 12.63 -35.86
N PRO A 15 -21.86 11.62 -36.23
CA PRO A 15 -21.86 10.35 -35.51
C PRO A 15 -21.25 10.59 -34.10
N ALA A 16 -22.04 10.40 -33.09
CA ALA A 16 -21.56 10.34 -31.70
C ALA A 16 -20.68 9.09 -31.55
N VAL A 17 -19.37 9.28 -31.61
CA VAL A 17 -18.40 8.23 -31.29
C VAL A 17 -18.45 8.04 -29.76
N LEU A 18 -19.17 7.02 -29.32
CA LEU A 18 -19.12 6.52 -27.95
C LEU A 18 -17.71 5.94 -27.72
N LEU A 19 -16.84 6.73 -27.08
CA LEU A 19 -15.59 6.24 -26.54
C LEU A 19 -15.93 5.33 -25.33
N LEU A 20 -16.07 4.04 -25.59
CA LEU A 20 -16.10 3.02 -24.56
C LEU A 20 -14.70 3.00 -23.93
N SER A 21 -14.53 3.72 -22.83
CA SER A 21 -13.37 3.58 -21.98
C SER A 21 -13.44 2.17 -21.39
N PHE A 22 -12.69 1.23 -21.97
CA PHE A 22 -12.43 -0.05 -21.33
C PHE A 22 -11.58 0.24 -20.10
N THR A 23 -12.21 0.33 -18.92
CA THR A 23 -11.50 0.18 -17.66
C THR A 23 -10.97 -1.24 -17.65
N LYS A 24 -9.66 -1.40 -17.82
CA LYS A 24 -8.99 -2.67 -17.50
C LYS A 24 -9.34 -2.99 -16.06
N ILE A 25 -10.16 -3.99 -15.82
CA ILE A 25 -10.25 -4.64 -14.53
C ILE A 25 -8.92 -5.37 -14.39
N THR A 26 -7.97 -4.71 -13.75
CA THR A 26 -6.69 -5.35 -13.42
C THR A 26 -6.99 -6.22 -12.21
N ASP A 27 -6.86 -7.54 -12.34
CA ASP A 27 -6.91 -8.44 -11.21
C ASP A 27 -5.78 -8.03 -10.26
N ARG A 28 -6.17 -7.40 -9.15
CA ARG A 28 -5.23 -7.00 -8.10
C ARG A 28 -4.54 -8.23 -7.54
N PRO A 29 -3.24 -8.18 -7.30
CA PRO A 29 -2.55 -9.26 -6.61
C PRO A 29 -3.26 -9.61 -5.31
N ASN A 30 -3.40 -10.89 -5.02
CA ASN A 30 -3.94 -11.34 -3.75
C ASN A 30 -2.79 -11.56 -2.77
N PHE A 31 -2.75 -10.75 -1.73
CA PHE A 31 -1.76 -10.84 -0.65
C PHE A 31 -2.24 -11.71 0.52
N SER A 32 -3.47 -12.24 0.49
CA SER A 32 -3.99 -13.05 1.60
C SER A 32 -3.15 -14.29 1.83
N GLY A 33 -2.94 -14.62 3.09
CA GLY A 33 -2.20 -15.82 3.51
C GLY A 33 -1.33 -15.58 4.73
N ASP A 34 -0.67 -16.66 5.14
CA ASP A 34 0.36 -16.66 6.18
C ASP A 34 1.73 -16.65 5.51
N TRP A 35 2.51 -15.64 5.80
CA TRP A 35 3.79 -15.35 5.17
C TRP A 35 4.93 -15.42 6.18
N LYS A 36 6.04 -16.02 5.81
CA LYS A 36 7.28 -16.07 6.59
C LYS A 36 8.41 -15.34 5.86
N LEU A 37 9.18 -14.55 6.61
CA LEU A 37 10.33 -13.84 6.06
C LEU A 37 11.40 -14.83 5.57
N ASP A 38 11.79 -14.69 4.32
CA ASP A 38 12.97 -15.37 3.75
C ASP A 38 14.16 -14.39 3.81
N GLU A 39 14.94 -14.50 4.89
CA GLU A 39 16.09 -13.63 5.09
C GLU A 39 17.15 -13.79 3.99
N SER A 40 17.26 -14.99 3.41
CA SER A 40 18.25 -15.28 2.36
C SER A 40 17.98 -14.55 1.05
N LYS A 41 16.71 -14.19 0.81
CA LYS A 41 16.27 -13.43 -0.38
C LYS A 41 16.02 -11.96 -0.11
N SER A 42 16.17 -11.53 1.14
CA SER A 42 15.86 -10.19 1.60
C SER A 42 17.10 -9.31 1.71
N GLU A 43 16.91 -8.00 1.50
CA GLU A 43 17.92 -6.97 1.67
C GLU A 43 17.49 -6.08 2.85
N LEU A 44 17.86 -6.46 4.08
CA LEU A 44 17.30 -5.86 5.29
C LEU A 44 18.22 -4.78 5.91
N GLY A 45 19.50 -4.78 5.58
CA GLY A 45 20.49 -3.86 6.14
C GLY A 45 20.50 -3.85 7.68
N ASP A 46 20.85 -2.72 8.25
CA ASP A 46 20.91 -2.53 9.71
C ASP A 46 19.52 -2.56 10.39
N PHE A 47 18.44 -2.48 9.62
CA PHE A 47 17.08 -2.48 10.11
C PHE A 47 16.40 -3.85 10.14
N GLY A 48 17.11 -4.91 9.77
CA GLY A 48 16.60 -6.28 9.72
C GLY A 48 15.97 -6.77 11.03
N GLY A 49 16.46 -6.29 12.17
CA GLY A 49 15.88 -6.60 13.48
C GLY A 49 14.48 -6.01 13.72
N ARG A 50 14.00 -5.09 12.86
CA ARG A 50 12.69 -4.43 12.97
C ARG A 50 11.70 -4.91 11.93
N VAL A 51 12.12 -5.76 11.00
CA VAL A 51 11.26 -6.33 9.97
C VAL A 51 10.45 -7.49 10.57
N ALA A 52 9.18 -7.56 10.25
CA ALA A 52 8.31 -8.62 10.73
C ALA A 52 8.81 -9.99 10.23
N ARG A 53 8.88 -10.95 11.13
CA ARG A 53 9.29 -12.33 10.81
C ARG A 53 8.18 -13.14 10.19
N SER A 54 6.93 -12.77 10.50
CA SER A 54 5.75 -13.34 9.86
C SER A 54 4.66 -12.29 9.69
N LEU A 55 3.85 -12.53 8.66
CA LEU A 55 2.66 -11.75 8.35
C LEU A 55 1.48 -12.70 8.20
N LYS A 56 0.32 -12.31 8.74
CA LYS A 56 -0.96 -12.86 8.34
C LYS A 56 -1.73 -11.75 7.65
N VAL A 57 -2.13 -11.98 6.42
CA VAL A 57 -2.82 -10.99 5.59
C VAL A 57 -4.21 -11.50 5.23
N GLU A 58 -5.22 -10.67 5.43
CA GLU A 58 -6.59 -10.90 5.01
C GLU A 58 -7.00 -9.75 4.08
N GLN A 59 -7.06 -10.02 2.79
CA GLN A 59 -7.44 -9.05 1.78
C GLN A 59 -8.91 -9.20 1.42
N LYS A 60 -9.61 -8.07 1.38
CA LYS A 60 -11.01 -7.93 0.91
C LYS A 60 -11.07 -6.91 -0.23
N ASP A 61 -12.22 -6.76 -0.86
CA ASP A 61 -12.40 -5.86 -2.01
C ASP A 61 -12.06 -4.40 -1.69
N ASN A 62 -12.34 -3.96 -0.46
CA ASN A 62 -12.22 -2.56 -0.04
C ASN A 62 -11.21 -2.32 1.08
N ALA A 63 -10.59 -3.37 1.63
CA ALA A 63 -9.69 -3.25 2.77
C ALA A 63 -8.70 -4.42 2.85
N ILE A 64 -7.60 -4.20 3.59
CA ILE A 64 -6.62 -5.23 3.94
C ILE A 64 -6.39 -5.21 5.46
N THR A 65 -6.42 -6.38 6.08
CA THR A 65 -5.99 -6.56 7.47
C THR A 65 -4.62 -7.20 7.46
N ILE A 66 -3.66 -6.56 8.13
CA ILE A 66 -2.28 -6.97 8.20
C ILE A 66 -1.92 -7.22 9.66
N THR A 67 -1.66 -8.47 10.01
CA THR A 67 -1.13 -8.86 11.31
C THR A 67 0.35 -9.16 11.16
N ARG A 68 1.20 -8.47 11.92
CA ARG A 68 2.66 -8.57 11.87
C ARG A 68 3.20 -9.11 13.18
N THR A 69 4.09 -10.09 13.12
CA THR A 69 4.89 -10.53 14.27
C THR A 69 6.33 -10.08 14.08
N THR A 70 6.78 -9.18 14.92
CA THR A 70 8.11 -8.56 14.85
C THR A 70 8.94 -9.04 16.05
N PRO A 71 10.27 -9.23 15.90
CA PRO A 71 11.15 -9.53 17.03
C PRO A 71 11.01 -8.48 18.14
N GLY A 72 11.06 -8.94 19.38
CA GLY A 72 11.10 -8.04 20.53
C GLY A 72 12.40 -7.24 20.57
N PHE A 73 12.34 -6.10 21.26
CA PHE A 73 13.52 -5.24 21.42
C PHE A 73 14.54 -5.93 22.36
N ASN A 74 15.84 -5.90 21.99
CA ASN A 74 16.94 -6.51 22.75
C ASN A 74 16.74 -7.99 23.11
N GLY A 75 16.15 -8.79 22.21
CA GLY A 75 15.92 -10.21 22.44
C GLY A 75 14.72 -10.53 23.33
N GLY A 76 13.86 -9.55 23.60
CA GLY A 76 12.59 -9.77 24.28
C GLY A 76 11.58 -10.57 23.46
N ASP A 77 10.41 -10.83 24.03
CA ASP A 77 9.34 -11.57 23.39
C ASP A 77 8.87 -10.90 22.08
N PRO A 78 8.54 -11.67 21.03
CA PRO A 78 8.00 -11.15 19.80
C PRO A 78 6.71 -10.34 20.04
N VAL A 79 6.56 -9.23 19.33
CA VAL A 79 5.39 -8.37 19.40
C VAL A 79 4.51 -8.60 18.18
N THR A 80 3.23 -8.88 18.42
CA THR A 80 2.22 -9.01 17.37
C THR A 80 1.33 -7.77 17.35
N SER A 81 1.16 -7.18 16.18
CA SER A 81 0.26 -6.05 15.94
C SER A 81 -0.62 -6.31 14.74
N SER A 82 -1.84 -5.79 14.75
CA SER A 82 -2.78 -5.91 13.64
C SER A 82 -3.37 -4.56 13.29
N VAL A 83 -3.54 -4.29 12.00
CA VAL A 83 -4.18 -3.09 11.48
C VAL A 83 -5.05 -3.43 10.27
N THR A 84 -6.22 -2.79 10.18
CA THR A 84 -7.08 -2.86 8.99
C THR A 84 -7.06 -1.51 8.29
N LEU A 85 -6.69 -1.52 7.02
CA LEU A 85 -6.57 -0.34 6.17
C LEU A 85 -7.58 -0.42 5.03
N SER A 86 -8.34 0.64 4.80
CA SER A 86 -9.19 0.76 3.60
C SER A 86 -8.37 1.28 2.43
N TYR A 87 -8.76 0.88 1.20
CA TYR A 87 -8.05 1.31 -0.02
C TYR A 87 -8.48 2.69 -0.54
N ASP A 88 -9.35 3.37 0.16
CA ASP A 88 -9.82 4.72 -0.17
C ASP A 88 -8.86 5.83 0.33
N GLY A 89 -7.73 5.44 0.92
CA GLY A 89 -6.71 6.35 1.42
C GLY A 89 -7.07 7.02 2.75
N LYS A 90 -8.14 6.58 3.43
CA LYS A 90 -8.45 7.08 4.77
C LYS A 90 -7.35 6.72 5.76
N VAL A 91 -7.05 7.67 6.63
CA VAL A 91 -6.09 7.46 7.71
C VAL A 91 -6.69 6.53 8.76
N THR A 92 -5.98 5.46 9.06
CA THR A 92 -6.24 4.58 10.20
C THR A 92 -5.21 4.87 11.29
N GLU A 93 -5.68 5.12 12.50
CA GLU A 93 -4.81 5.28 13.67
C GLU A 93 -4.68 3.94 14.41
N SER A 94 -3.48 3.62 14.86
CA SER A 94 -3.16 2.44 15.65
C SER A 94 -2.05 2.74 16.65
N GLU A 95 -1.92 1.91 17.65
CA GLU A 95 -0.77 1.95 18.54
C GLU A 95 0.43 1.30 17.87
N GLY A 96 1.59 1.91 18.03
CA GLY A 96 2.87 1.39 17.62
C GLY A 96 3.68 0.88 18.81
N PHE A 97 4.91 0.50 18.54
CA PHE A 97 5.83 0.04 19.59
C PHE A 97 6.09 1.13 20.65
N GLY A 98 6.10 0.74 21.92
CA GLY A 98 6.44 1.65 23.03
C GLY A 98 5.44 2.77 23.27
N GLY A 99 4.16 2.57 22.96
CA GLY A 99 3.11 3.57 23.16
C GLY A 99 3.11 4.68 22.08
N SER A 100 3.87 4.51 20.99
CA SER A 100 3.83 5.42 19.87
C SER A 100 2.48 5.39 19.16
N LYS A 101 2.10 6.50 18.55
CA LYS A 101 0.91 6.58 17.68
C LYS A 101 1.31 6.40 16.23
N ARG A 102 0.61 5.52 15.52
CA ARG A 102 0.83 5.30 14.09
C ARG A 102 -0.41 5.68 13.29
N LYS A 103 -0.19 6.47 12.25
CA LYS A 103 -1.18 6.79 11.22
C LYS A 103 -0.79 6.07 9.94
N SER A 104 -1.70 5.30 9.37
CA SER A 104 -1.45 4.53 8.16
C SER A 104 -2.53 4.76 7.12
N THR A 105 -2.15 4.75 5.85
CA THR A 105 -3.07 4.74 4.70
C THR A 105 -2.67 3.63 3.75
N ALA A 106 -3.62 3.13 2.96
CA ALA A 106 -3.35 2.16 1.90
C ALA A 106 -3.99 2.58 0.59
N LYS A 107 -3.26 2.45 -0.51
CA LYS A 107 -3.75 2.81 -1.84
C LYS A 107 -3.15 1.90 -2.91
N TRP A 108 -3.97 1.46 -3.84
CA TRP A 108 -3.51 0.77 -5.04
C TRP A 108 -2.98 1.74 -6.08
N SER A 109 -1.98 1.30 -6.85
CA SER A 109 -1.56 1.99 -8.08
C SER A 109 -2.72 2.01 -9.10
N ASP A 110 -2.66 2.92 -10.06
CA ASP A 110 -3.71 3.09 -11.08
C ASP A 110 -3.88 1.83 -11.95
N ASP A 111 -2.82 1.06 -12.14
CA ASP A 111 -2.83 -0.21 -12.85
C ASP A 111 -3.23 -1.39 -11.94
N GLY A 112 -3.45 -1.17 -10.65
CA GLY A 112 -3.82 -2.18 -9.68
C GLY A 112 -2.74 -3.19 -9.33
N SER A 113 -1.52 -3.04 -9.84
CA SER A 113 -0.43 -4.04 -9.67
C SER A 113 0.29 -3.94 -8.33
N THR A 114 0.22 -2.79 -7.68
CA THR A 114 1.02 -2.45 -6.50
C THR A 114 0.16 -1.84 -5.42
N LEU A 115 0.31 -2.30 -4.18
CA LEU A 115 -0.28 -1.66 -3.01
C LEU A 115 0.78 -0.81 -2.30
N THR A 116 0.49 0.46 -2.10
CA THR A 116 1.31 1.37 -1.30
C THR A 116 0.69 1.55 0.07
N VAL A 117 1.49 1.41 1.13
CA VAL A 117 1.09 1.68 2.51
C VAL A 117 2.01 2.75 3.07
N ASP A 118 1.45 3.93 3.34
CA ASP A 118 2.18 5.02 3.98
C ASP A 118 1.93 5.00 5.48
N ASN A 119 2.99 5.18 6.25
CA ASN A 119 2.96 5.21 7.70
C ASN A 119 3.64 6.47 8.23
N THR A 120 3.01 7.11 9.22
CA THR A 120 3.64 8.13 10.06
C THR A 120 3.56 7.66 11.51
N THR A 121 4.68 7.49 12.17
CA THR A 121 4.76 7.07 13.57
C THR A 121 5.29 8.22 14.39
N SER A 122 4.52 8.64 15.41
CA SER A 122 4.86 9.74 16.31
C SER A 122 5.20 9.22 17.68
N PHE A 123 6.33 9.64 18.21
CA PHE A 123 6.80 9.37 19.56
C PHE A 123 6.81 10.67 20.36
N GLU A 124 6.27 10.64 21.53
CA GLU A 124 6.37 11.73 22.48
C GLU A 124 7.36 11.35 23.59
N ARG A 125 8.39 12.15 23.76
CA ARG A 125 9.40 11.98 24.80
C ARG A 125 9.81 13.35 25.35
N ASP A 126 9.72 13.51 26.67
CA ASP A 126 10.13 14.75 27.37
C ASP A 126 9.44 16.01 26.80
N GLY A 127 8.16 15.88 26.40
CA GLY A 127 7.38 16.97 25.81
C GLY A 127 7.76 17.33 24.36
N GLN A 128 8.62 16.53 23.73
CA GLN A 128 8.98 16.69 22.31
C GLN A 128 8.39 15.54 21.48
N THR A 129 7.77 15.90 20.36
CA THR A 129 7.25 14.93 19.39
C THR A 129 8.28 14.70 18.29
N SER A 130 8.63 13.46 18.05
CA SER A 130 9.45 13.03 16.90
C SER A 130 8.60 12.21 15.95
N GLU A 131 8.71 12.45 14.65
CA GLU A 131 7.99 11.72 13.61
C GLU A 131 8.93 10.90 12.75
N PHE A 132 8.49 9.68 12.42
CA PHE A 132 9.12 8.76 11.48
C PHE A 132 8.12 8.46 10.39
N LYS A 133 8.52 8.63 9.13
CA LYS A 133 7.69 8.32 7.98
C LYS A 133 8.26 7.12 7.24
N SER A 134 7.38 6.26 6.77
CA SER A 134 7.77 5.16 5.88
C SER A 134 6.69 4.90 4.85
N THR A 135 7.13 4.53 3.65
CA THR A 135 6.29 4.07 2.56
C THR A 135 6.68 2.64 2.24
N GLU A 136 5.71 1.75 2.31
CA GLU A 136 5.86 0.35 1.90
C GLU A 136 5.22 0.13 0.54
N THR A 137 5.93 -0.53 -0.35
CA THR A 137 5.45 -0.96 -1.67
C THR A 137 5.33 -2.47 -1.68
N TRP A 138 4.12 -2.99 -1.87
CA TRP A 138 3.78 -4.40 -1.82
C TRP A 138 3.52 -4.94 -3.22
N THR A 139 4.19 -6.02 -3.58
CA THR A 139 4.03 -6.73 -4.85
C THR A 139 4.12 -8.24 -4.64
N THR A 140 3.51 -9.02 -5.54
CA THR A 140 3.71 -10.48 -5.58
C THR A 140 4.29 -10.87 -6.93
N LYS A 141 5.21 -11.82 -6.91
CA LYS A 141 5.76 -12.44 -8.12
C LYS A 141 6.20 -13.86 -7.79
N ASP A 142 5.83 -14.80 -8.65
CA ASP A 142 6.23 -16.21 -8.54
C ASP A 142 5.92 -16.83 -7.16
N GLY A 143 4.77 -16.47 -6.57
CA GLY A 143 4.36 -16.94 -5.24
C GLY A 143 5.11 -16.31 -4.06
N LEU A 144 5.93 -15.31 -4.31
CA LEU A 144 6.63 -14.54 -3.28
C LEU A 144 5.94 -13.19 -3.05
N LEU A 145 5.86 -12.76 -1.80
CA LEU A 145 5.47 -11.40 -1.44
C LEU A 145 6.73 -10.56 -1.23
N SER A 146 6.84 -9.48 -1.96
CA SER A 146 7.92 -8.48 -1.80
C SER A 146 7.37 -7.21 -1.17
N ILE A 147 7.98 -6.77 -0.08
CA ILE A 147 7.69 -5.49 0.58
C ILE A 147 8.97 -4.67 0.58
N VAL A 148 8.97 -3.60 -0.21
CA VAL A 148 10.04 -2.60 -0.20
C VAL A 148 9.60 -1.46 0.70
N SER A 149 10.38 -1.14 1.73
CA SER A 149 10.09 -0.05 2.67
C SER A 149 11.17 1.03 2.55
N HIS A 150 10.73 2.24 2.25
CA HIS A 150 11.54 3.45 2.35
C HIS A 150 11.16 4.19 3.62
N SER A 151 12.13 4.45 4.48
CA SER A 151 11.93 5.12 5.76
C SER A 151 12.77 6.39 5.84
N ASN A 152 12.16 7.45 6.35
CA ASN A 152 12.83 8.70 6.68
C ASN A 152 12.70 8.96 8.18
N SER A 153 13.82 9.14 8.85
CA SER A 153 13.92 9.34 10.28
C SER A 153 14.94 10.44 10.61
N PRO A 154 14.94 10.97 11.84
CA PRO A 154 16.00 11.89 12.28
C PRO A 154 17.42 11.34 12.17
N ARG A 155 17.58 10.02 12.00
CA ARG A 155 18.88 9.35 11.80
C ARG A 155 19.26 9.17 10.33
N GLY A 156 18.41 9.62 9.40
CA GLY A 156 18.61 9.50 7.97
C GLY A 156 17.58 8.60 7.30
N GLU A 157 17.78 8.41 6.01
CA GLU A 157 16.95 7.57 5.15
C GLU A 157 17.45 6.13 5.14
N SER A 158 16.54 5.20 4.99
CA SER A 158 16.87 3.79 4.83
C SER A 158 15.88 3.09 3.92
N THR A 159 16.35 2.06 3.24
CA THR A 159 15.55 1.20 2.39
C THR A 159 15.77 -0.25 2.82
N THR A 160 14.68 -0.98 2.95
CA THR A 160 14.70 -2.43 3.15
C THR A 160 13.86 -3.11 2.09
N LYS A 161 14.25 -4.31 1.68
CA LYS A 161 13.46 -5.18 0.81
C LYS A 161 13.29 -6.51 1.52
N ALA A 162 12.08 -6.77 1.97
CA ALA A 162 11.72 -8.01 2.63
C ALA A 162 10.97 -8.93 1.66
N ILE A 163 11.44 -10.15 1.54
CA ILE A 163 10.82 -11.20 0.73
C ILE A 163 10.19 -12.23 1.67
N TYR A 164 8.94 -12.56 1.41
CA TYR A 164 8.19 -13.52 2.20
C TYR A 164 7.73 -14.69 1.33
N THR A 165 7.68 -15.86 1.95
CA THR A 165 7.17 -17.12 1.40
C THR A 165 5.99 -17.62 2.23
N HIS A 166 5.16 -18.48 1.66
CA HIS A 166 4.12 -19.21 2.39
C HIS A 166 4.70 -20.30 3.29
#